data_acc40998cc10db0b9c0f7e69685a9f15
#
_entry.id   acc40998cc10db0b9c0f7e69685a9f15
#
_cell.length_a   1.000
_cell.length_b   1.000
_cell.length_c   1.000
_cell.angle_alpha   90.00
_cell.angle_beta   90.00
_cell.angle_gamma   90.00
#
_symmetry.space_group_name_H-M   'P 1'
#
loop_
_entity.id
_entity.type
_entity.pdbx_description
1 polymer ?
#
loop_
_entity_poly.entity_id
_entity_poly.type
_entity_poly.pdbx_seq_one_letter_code
_entity_poly.pdbx_strand_id
1 'polypeptide(L)'
;RGWVFDTLPAVRGHIKMSVPSAEVGDEATLAALPGGIVAIATPGHTNGHTAYFMPSEGVLFSGDTLVTGHPLSLRSGFQILPGVFNHDEAGTMASARALAEVPASVLVPGHGDVRNFDAEELTQALRGQASA
;
A
#
# COMPACT_ATOMS: atom_id res chain seq x y z
N ARG A 1 3.27 -7.81 -21.36
CA ARG A 1 2.68 -7.67 -20.01
C ARG A 1 2.19 -8.98 -19.37
N GLY A 2 1.88 -10.03 -20.13
CA GLY A 2 1.29 -11.28 -19.61
C GLY A 2 2.26 -12.40 -19.32
N TRP A 3 3.42 -12.44 -19.96
CA TRP A 3 4.28 -13.63 -19.99
C TRP A 3 4.92 -14.00 -18.64
N VAL A 4 5.22 -13.03 -17.78
CA VAL A 4 5.81 -13.29 -16.45
C VAL A 4 4.82 -14.07 -15.57
N PHE A 5 3.55 -13.70 -15.64
CA PHE A 5 2.49 -14.37 -14.87
C PHE A 5 2.06 -15.69 -15.51
N ASP A 6 2.21 -15.82 -16.83
CA ASP A 6 1.89 -17.05 -17.55
C ASP A 6 2.89 -18.18 -17.29
N THR A 7 4.12 -17.84 -16.92
CA THR A 7 5.18 -18.81 -16.62
C THR A 7 5.24 -19.24 -15.15
N LEU A 8 4.45 -18.61 -14.25
CA LEU A 8 4.40 -18.94 -12.83
C LEU A 8 3.04 -19.59 -12.47
N PRO A 9 2.92 -20.93 -12.59
CA PRO A 9 1.66 -21.63 -12.28
C PRO A 9 1.13 -21.36 -10.87
N ALA A 10 2.04 -21.09 -9.92
CA ALA A 10 1.69 -20.76 -8.54
C ALA A 10 0.95 -19.41 -8.41
N VAL A 11 1.16 -18.48 -9.34
CA VAL A 11 0.47 -17.17 -9.33
C VAL A 11 -0.93 -17.27 -9.97
N ARG A 12 -1.16 -18.26 -10.81
CA ARG A 12 -2.49 -18.54 -11.39
C ARG A 12 -3.45 -19.20 -10.42
N GLY A 13 -2.94 -19.83 -9.39
CA GLY A 13 -3.74 -20.37 -8.30
C GLY A 13 -4.27 -19.25 -7.42
N HIS A 14 -5.20 -18.45 -7.92
CA HIS A 14 -6.01 -17.61 -7.05
C HIS A 14 -6.76 -18.54 -6.11
N ILE A 15 -6.25 -18.72 -4.93
CA ILE A 15 -7.01 -19.33 -3.86
C ILE A 15 -8.10 -18.32 -3.51
N LYS A 16 -9.22 -18.43 -4.21
CA LYS A 16 -10.44 -17.74 -3.82
C LYS A 16 -10.95 -18.42 -2.57
N MET A 17 -10.36 -18.06 -1.45
CA MET A 17 -10.89 -18.48 -0.15
C MET A 17 -12.00 -17.51 0.23
N SER A 18 -13.20 -18.05 0.40
CA SER A 18 -14.26 -17.34 1.11
C SER A 18 -13.91 -17.34 2.60
N VAL A 19 -13.98 -16.19 3.25
CA VAL A 19 -13.96 -16.06 4.69
C VAL A 19 -15.39 -15.87 5.16
N PRO A 20 -16.11 -16.95 5.55
CA PRO A 20 -17.56 -16.89 5.80
C PRO A 20 -17.96 -15.95 6.92
N SER A 21 -17.04 -15.64 7.83
CA SER A 21 -17.22 -14.72 8.97
C SER A 21 -16.69 -13.32 8.70
N ALA A 22 -16.30 -13.02 7.46
CA ALA A 22 -15.83 -11.68 7.13
C ALA A 22 -17.01 -10.70 7.17
N GLU A 23 -16.86 -9.65 7.94
CA GLU A 23 -17.77 -8.52 8.01
C GLU A 23 -17.17 -7.32 7.30
N VAL A 24 -18.03 -6.48 6.72
CA VAL A 24 -17.58 -5.20 6.16
C VAL A 24 -17.31 -4.27 7.33
N GLY A 25 -16.04 -3.86 7.48
CA GLY A 25 -15.65 -2.85 8.46
C GLY A 25 -16.13 -1.48 8.02
N ASP A 26 -17.21 -0.99 8.60
CA ASP A 26 -17.57 0.41 8.47
C ASP A 26 -16.68 1.30 9.38
N GLU A 27 -16.77 2.61 9.19
CA GLU A 27 -15.96 3.58 9.94
C GLU A 27 -16.13 3.44 11.46
N ALA A 28 -17.34 3.23 11.93
CA ALA A 28 -17.64 3.10 13.37
C ALA A 28 -17.04 1.80 13.95
N THR A 29 -17.14 0.69 13.22
CA THR A 29 -16.57 -0.58 13.61
C THR A 29 -15.03 -0.50 13.66
N LEU A 30 -14.40 0.12 12.66
CA LEU A 30 -12.94 0.29 12.63
C LEU A 30 -12.45 1.22 13.75
N ALA A 31 -13.17 2.31 14.01
CA ALA A 31 -12.83 3.24 15.08
C ALA A 31 -12.98 2.62 16.48
N ALA A 32 -13.83 1.60 16.64
CA ALA A 32 -14.01 0.86 17.90
C ALA A 32 -12.93 -0.19 18.15
N LEU A 33 -12.10 -0.52 17.16
CA LEU A 33 -10.97 -1.44 17.32
C LEU A 33 -9.89 -0.82 18.23
N PRO A 34 -9.10 -1.65 18.94
CA PRO A 34 -7.96 -1.15 19.70
C PRO A 34 -7.05 -0.27 18.85
N GLY A 35 -6.77 0.94 19.33
CA GLY A 35 -5.96 1.92 18.61
C GLY A 35 -6.76 2.86 17.69
N GLY A 36 -8.04 2.58 17.44
CA GLY A 36 -8.90 3.36 16.55
C GLY A 36 -8.39 3.31 15.10
N ILE A 37 -8.94 2.45 14.27
CA ILE A 37 -8.48 2.29 12.88
C ILE A 37 -9.24 3.25 11.96
N VAL A 38 -8.50 3.98 11.13
CA VAL A 38 -9.04 4.81 10.05
C VAL A 38 -8.69 4.17 8.71
N ALA A 39 -9.70 3.82 7.93
CA ALA A 39 -9.52 3.33 6.57
C ALA A 39 -9.33 4.49 5.60
N ILE A 40 -8.32 4.38 4.74
CA ILE A 40 -7.98 5.38 3.71
C ILE A 40 -8.02 4.68 2.36
N ALA A 41 -8.98 5.05 1.52
CA ALA A 41 -9.04 4.49 0.17
C ALA A 41 -7.79 4.89 -0.63
N THR A 42 -7.07 3.90 -1.15
CA THR A 42 -5.83 4.09 -1.90
C THR A 42 -5.85 3.24 -3.19
N PRO A 43 -6.82 3.49 -4.10
CA PRO A 43 -6.97 2.71 -5.31
C PRO A 43 -5.74 2.86 -6.23
N GLY A 44 -5.51 1.83 -7.05
CA GLY A 44 -4.46 1.84 -8.07
C GLY A 44 -3.71 0.52 -8.14
N HIS A 45 -3.08 0.06 -7.05
CA HIS A 45 -2.52 -1.31 -7.01
C HIS A 45 -3.62 -2.34 -7.29
N THR A 46 -4.73 -2.22 -6.58
CA THR A 46 -6.01 -2.82 -6.94
C THR A 46 -7.11 -1.76 -6.85
N ASN A 47 -8.28 -2.01 -7.47
CA ASN A 47 -9.40 -1.07 -7.44
C ASN A 47 -9.94 -0.79 -6.03
N GLY A 48 -9.87 -1.79 -5.15
CA GLY A 48 -10.38 -1.73 -3.78
C GLY A 48 -9.27 -1.60 -2.74
N HIS A 49 -8.05 -1.22 -3.14
CA HIS A 49 -6.95 -1.09 -2.20
C HIS A 49 -7.25 -0.04 -1.13
N THR A 50 -6.92 -0.36 0.12
CA THR A 50 -7.16 0.47 1.28
C THR A 50 -5.93 0.43 2.19
N ALA A 51 -5.43 1.59 2.56
CA ALA A 51 -4.47 1.75 3.63
C ALA A 51 -5.20 1.94 4.97
N TYR A 52 -4.53 1.67 6.07
CA TYR A 52 -5.11 1.83 7.40
C TYR A 52 -4.19 2.68 8.28
N PHE A 53 -4.75 3.65 8.96
CA PHE A 53 -4.04 4.47 9.92
C PHE A 53 -4.52 4.18 11.33
N MET A 54 -3.58 3.99 12.26
CA MET A 54 -3.84 3.80 13.68
C MET A 54 -3.41 5.07 14.44
N PRO A 55 -4.34 6.00 14.72
CA PRO A 55 -4.01 7.30 15.30
C PRO A 55 -3.33 7.23 16.66
N SER A 56 -3.74 6.28 17.53
CA SER A 56 -3.20 6.15 18.88
C SER A 56 -1.68 5.86 18.90
N GLU A 57 -1.19 5.16 17.88
CA GLU A 57 0.21 4.76 17.76
C GLU A 57 0.97 5.55 16.68
N GLY A 58 0.27 6.34 15.87
CA GLY A 58 0.84 7.04 14.75
C GLY A 58 1.35 6.10 13.64
N VAL A 59 0.73 4.93 13.48
CA VAL A 59 1.17 3.90 12.54
C VAL A 59 0.30 3.89 11.30
N LEU A 60 0.94 3.96 10.13
CA LEU A 60 0.31 3.83 8.82
C LEU A 60 0.65 2.47 8.20
N PHE A 61 -0.36 1.66 7.98
CA PHE A 61 -0.29 0.41 7.21
C PHE A 61 -0.64 0.72 5.76
N SER A 62 0.35 0.83 4.90
CA SER A 62 0.14 1.30 3.51
C SER A 62 -0.21 0.19 2.53
N GLY A 63 -0.08 -1.08 2.92
CA GLY A 63 -0.20 -2.18 1.97
C GLY A 63 0.75 -1.98 0.79
N ASP A 64 0.28 -2.28 -0.42
CA ASP A 64 1.07 -2.22 -1.65
C ASP A 64 0.95 -0.89 -2.41
N THR A 65 0.23 0.08 -1.85
CA THR A 65 0.18 1.44 -2.41
C THR A 65 1.51 2.17 -2.23
N LEU A 66 2.16 1.97 -1.07
CA LEU A 66 3.46 2.53 -0.75
C LEU A 66 4.31 1.47 -0.07
N VAL A 67 5.44 1.17 -0.66
CA VAL A 67 6.38 0.14 -0.17
C VAL A 67 7.75 0.76 0.11
N THR A 68 8.61 0.05 0.82
CA THR A 68 9.97 0.49 1.15
C THR A 68 11.04 -0.37 0.49
N GLY A 69 10.65 -1.43 -0.17
CA GLY A 69 11.50 -2.32 -0.94
C GLY A 69 10.69 -3.41 -1.63
N HIS A 70 11.24 -4.02 -2.66
CA HIS A 70 10.66 -5.17 -3.33
C HIS A 70 11.77 -5.97 -4.03
N PRO A 71 11.72 -7.33 -4.04
CA PRO A 71 12.79 -8.16 -4.64
C PRO A 71 13.07 -7.87 -6.11
N LEU A 72 12.08 -7.34 -6.85
CA LEU A 72 12.23 -6.97 -8.26
C LEU A 72 12.45 -5.46 -8.48
N SER A 73 12.66 -4.69 -7.40
CA SER A 73 13.02 -3.28 -7.47
C SER A 73 14.48 -3.11 -7.08
N LEU A 74 15.23 -2.33 -7.86
CA LEU A 74 16.60 -1.92 -7.52
C LEU A 74 16.61 -0.70 -6.58
N ARG A 75 15.44 -0.15 -6.24
CA ARG A 75 15.29 0.99 -5.36
C ARG A 75 15.06 0.53 -3.92
N SER A 76 15.55 1.30 -2.99
CA SER A 76 15.24 1.21 -1.56
C SER A 76 14.61 2.50 -1.08
N GLY A 77 13.85 2.44 0.02
CA GLY A 77 13.11 3.57 0.54
C GLY A 77 11.72 3.70 -0.09
N PHE A 78 11.05 4.82 0.19
CA PHE A 78 9.68 5.02 -0.27
C PHE A 78 9.55 4.93 -1.79
N GLN A 79 8.65 4.08 -2.25
CA GLN A 79 8.39 3.84 -3.65
C GLN A 79 7.02 3.20 -3.87
N ILE A 80 6.47 3.31 -5.08
CA ILE A 80 5.41 2.42 -5.52
C ILE A 80 6.03 1.18 -6.17
N LEU A 81 5.27 0.09 -6.20
CA LEU A 81 5.68 -1.12 -6.92
C LEU A 81 5.88 -0.85 -8.41
N PRO A 82 6.75 -1.63 -9.09
CA PRO A 82 6.86 -1.57 -10.54
C PRO A 82 5.48 -1.70 -11.21
N GLY A 83 5.25 -0.93 -12.27
CA GLY A 83 3.93 -0.80 -12.92
C GLY A 83 3.27 -2.10 -13.35
N VAL A 84 4.07 -3.18 -13.56
CA VAL A 84 3.57 -4.51 -13.89
C VAL A 84 2.70 -5.12 -12.76
N PHE A 85 2.88 -4.65 -11.52
CA PHE A 85 2.12 -5.11 -10.35
C PHE A 85 0.91 -4.23 -10.04
N ASN A 86 0.79 -3.07 -10.68
CA ASN A 86 -0.31 -2.15 -10.45
C ASN A 86 -1.37 -2.28 -11.53
N HIS A 87 -2.64 -2.32 -11.12
CA HIS A 87 -3.78 -2.26 -12.04
C HIS A 87 -3.82 -0.90 -12.75
N ASP A 88 -3.62 0.17 -11.99
CA ASP A 88 -3.49 1.55 -12.44
C ASP A 88 -2.27 2.20 -11.75
N GLU A 89 -1.18 2.34 -12.48
CA GLU A 89 0.06 2.92 -11.94
C GLU A 89 -0.10 4.41 -11.59
N ALA A 90 -0.82 5.16 -12.42
CA ALA A 90 -1.06 6.58 -12.16
C ALA A 90 -1.94 6.78 -10.92
N GLY A 91 -2.97 5.95 -10.76
CA GLY A 91 -3.81 5.90 -9.55
C GLY A 91 -3.01 5.51 -8.31
N THR A 92 -2.13 4.49 -8.42
CA THR A 92 -1.24 4.09 -7.31
C THR A 92 -0.33 5.25 -6.90
N MET A 93 0.27 5.95 -7.86
CA MET A 93 1.12 7.11 -7.60
C MET A 93 0.35 8.24 -6.92
N ALA A 94 -0.87 8.52 -7.37
CA ALA A 94 -1.74 9.54 -6.76
C ALA A 94 -2.10 9.16 -5.32
N SER A 95 -2.48 7.91 -5.10
CA SER A 95 -2.79 7.37 -3.77
C SER A 95 -1.58 7.42 -2.83
N ALA A 96 -0.40 7.01 -3.30
CA ALA A 96 0.83 7.08 -2.51
C ALA A 96 1.19 8.52 -2.10
N ARG A 97 1.01 9.49 -3.00
CA ARG A 97 1.22 10.90 -2.69
C ARG A 97 0.25 11.44 -1.65
N ALA A 98 -1.02 11.02 -1.73
CA ALA A 98 -2.03 11.42 -0.75
C ALA A 98 -1.71 10.93 0.67
N LEU A 99 -0.98 9.82 0.83
CA LEU A 99 -0.55 9.34 2.13
C LEU A 99 0.41 10.31 2.85
N ALA A 100 1.06 11.24 2.15
CA ALA A 100 1.89 12.27 2.77
C ALA A 100 1.12 13.20 3.73
N GLU A 101 -0.20 13.29 3.58
CA GLU A 101 -1.08 14.09 4.45
C GLU A 101 -1.47 13.36 5.75
N VAL A 102 -1.16 12.06 5.86
CA VAL A 102 -1.49 11.28 7.05
C VAL A 102 -0.50 11.62 8.17
N PRO A 103 -0.96 12.00 9.39
CA PRO A 103 -0.09 12.37 10.49
C PRO A 103 0.52 11.13 11.17
N ALA A 104 1.15 10.27 10.39
CA ALA A 104 1.84 9.09 10.86
C ALA A 104 3.29 9.38 11.23
N SER A 105 3.85 8.59 12.12
CA SER A 105 5.28 8.58 12.47
C SER A 105 5.99 7.31 12.04
N VAL A 106 5.24 6.24 11.81
CA VAL A 106 5.77 4.93 11.39
C VAL A 106 4.98 4.42 10.19
N LEU A 107 5.69 3.90 9.19
CA LEU A 107 5.13 3.16 8.06
C LEU A 107 5.36 1.68 8.22
N VAL A 108 4.28 0.91 8.09
CA VAL A 108 4.29 -0.55 7.92
C VAL A 108 3.81 -0.87 6.50
N PRO A 109 4.73 -1.17 5.57
CA PRO A 109 4.39 -1.42 4.17
C PRO A 109 3.99 -2.88 3.92
N GLY A 110 3.37 -3.15 2.75
CA GLY A 110 3.13 -4.51 2.28
C GLY A 110 4.42 -5.23 1.87
N HIS A 111 5.43 -4.49 1.41
CA HIS A 111 6.75 -5.00 1.03
C HIS A 111 7.87 -4.08 1.51
N GLY A 112 8.98 -4.68 1.96
CA GLY A 112 10.15 -3.98 2.49
C GLY A 112 10.07 -3.79 4.00
N ASP A 113 10.97 -2.97 4.53
CA ASP A 113 11.13 -2.79 5.98
C ASP A 113 10.17 -1.75 6.55
N VAL A 114 9.74 -1.96 7.78
CA VAL A 114 9.10 -0.93 8.61
C VAL A 114 10.10 0.20 8.84
N ARG A 115 9.64 1.45 8.73
CA ARG A 115 10.51 2.60 8.91
C ARG A 115 9.77 3.82 9.46
N ASN A 116 10.52 4.79 9.92
CA ASN A 116 9.97 6.11 10.24
C ASN A 116 9.28 6.69 9.01
N PHE A 117 8.13 7.30 9.21
CA PHE A 117 7.36 7.95 8.15
C PHE A 117 7.69 9.45 8.14
N ASP A 118 8.24 9.90 7.03
CA ASP A 118 8.55 11.30 6.77
C ASP A 118 7.88 11.73 5.46
N ALA A 119 6.94 12.65 5.56
CA ALA A 119 6.13 13.11 4.42
C ALA A 119 6.96 13.85 3.36
N GLU A 120 8.02 14.55 3.77
CA GLU A 120 8.90 15.27 2.85
C GLU A 120 9.77 14.27 2.08
N GLU A 121 10.38 13.30 2.78
CA GLU A 121 11.15 12.22 2.16
C GLU A 121 10.27 11.43 1.17
N LEU A 122 9.03 11.08 1.56
CA LEU A 122 8.06 10.43 0.69
C LEU A 122 7.83 11.25 -0.58
N THR A 123 7.53 12.53 -0.43
CA THR A 123 7.25 13.42 -1.56
C THR A 123 8.43 13.50 -2.54
N GLN A 124 9.65 13.61 -2.01
CA GLN A 124 10.87 13.66 -2.82
C GLN A 124 11.11 12.33 -3.55
N ALA A 125 10.96 11.20 -2.85
CA ALA A 125 11.15 9.87 -3.42
C ALA A 125 10.18 9.60 -4.59
N LEU A 126 8.89 9.94 -4.42
CA LEU A 126 7.87 9.74 -5.46
C LEU A 126 8.05 10.70 -6.65
N ARG A 127 8.57 11.91 -6.45
CA ARG A 127 8.96 12.79 -7.57
C ARG A 127 10.07 12.16 -8.40
N GLY A 128 11.10 11.63 -7.76
CA GLY A 128 12.21 10.95 -8.42
C GLY A 128 11.79 9.69 -9.17
N GLN A 129 10.76 8.99 -8.70
CA GLN A 129 10.23 7.81 -9.38
C GLN A 129 9.39 8.18 -10.62
N ALA A 130 8.63 9.26 -10.58
CA ALA A 130 7.80 9.71 -11.68
C ALA A 130 8.63 10.26 -12.87
N SER A 131 9.90 10.64 -12.63
CA SER A 131 10.79 11.24 -13.63
C SER A 131 11.75 10.23 -14.27
N ALA A 132 11.69 8.98 -13.87
CA ALA A 132 12.55 7.89 -14.32
C ALA A 132 11.84 6.95 -15.30
#